data_b668cf36f17823a311b31066dc39878f
#
_entry.id   b668cf36f17823a311b31066dc39878f
#
_cell.length_a   1.000
_cell.length_b   1.000
_cell.length_c   1.000
_cell.angle_alpha   90.00
_cell.angle_beta   90.00
_cell.angle_gamma   90.00
#
_symmetry.space_group_name_H-M   'P 1'
#
loop_
_entity.id
_entity.type
_entity.pdbx_description
1 polymer ?
#
loop_
_entity_poly.entity_id
_entity_poly.type
_entity_poly.pdbx_seq_one_letter_code
_entity_poly.pdbx_strand_id
1 'polypeptide(L)'
;MTEKKVLFVSAEVVPYLPESNLSTMTFALPKMVNEVGGQTRIFIPKYGLINERRHQLHEVIRLSGMNLVINDIDVPLIIKVASIPKERMQVYFIDNEDYFKGRQLYKDENGKLYADNDERAIFFAKGVIETVKKLNWAPDIIHVQGWIAMLMPLYCKHYYTNEPILANTKIVSSFFGTPFSEPLSSDLIQKLSFDGIDTELTKDLQIP
;
A
#
# COMPACT_ATOMS: atom_id res chain seq x y z
N MET A 1 16.90 1.87 24.31
CA MET A 1 16.09 0.99 23.42
C MET A 1 16.50 1.28 22.00
N THR A 2 16.73 0.28 21.17
CA THR A 2 16.96 0.50 19.73
C THR A 2 15.71 1.13 19.13
N GLU A 3 15.89 2.23 18.40
CA GLU A 3 14.84 2.96 17.72
C GLU A 3 14.11 2.04 16.73
N LYS A 4 12.82 1.79 16.95
CA LYS A 4 12.03 0.88 16.10
C LYS A 4 11.55 1.59 14.84
N LYS A 5 11.70 0.93 13.70
CA LYS A 5 11.23 1.38 12.39
C LYS A 5 9.91 0.71 12.05
N VAL A 6 8.86 1.48 11.93
CA VAL A 6 7.52 0.97 11.62
C VAL A 6 7.03 1.53 10.28
N LEU A 7 6.76 0.64 9.36
CA LEU A 7 6.18 0.92 8.06
C LEU A 7 4.67 0.78 8.15
N PHE A 8 3.93 1.85 7.95
CA PHE A 8 2.48 1.83 7.84
C PHE A 8 2.07 1.76 6.38
N VAL A 9 1.36 0.71 6.00
CA VAL A 9 0.87 0.49 4.64
C VAL A 9 -0.64 0.47 4.71
N SER A 10 -1.27 1.53 4.20
CA SER A 10 -2.70 1.76 4.42
C SER A 10 -3.45 2.16 3.15
N ALA A 11 -4.75 1.93 3.16
CA ALA A 11 -5.63 2.45 2.11
C ALA A 11 -5.85 3.96 2.23
N GLU A 12 -5.81 4.53 3.43
CA GLU A 12 -6.24 5.90 3.69
C GLU A 12 -5.41 6.55 4.81
N VAL A 13 -5.25 7.87 4.74
CA VAL A 13 -4.72 8.70 5.84
C VAL A 13 -5.22 10.14 5.74
N VAL A 14 -5.59 10.74 6.86
CA VAL A 14 -5.83 12.19 6.94
C VAL A 14 -4.51 12.95 6.92
N PRO A 15 -4.44 14.17 6.35
CA PRO A 15 -5.53 14.97 5.78
C PRO A 15 -5.71 14.78 4.26
N TYR A 16 -5.09 13.77 3.66
CA TYR A 16 -5.11 13.55 2.20
C TYR A 16 -6.44 13.00 1.69
N LEU A 17 -7.11 12.21 2.53
CA LEU A 17 -8.42 11.61 2.26
C LEU A 17 -9.40 12.02 3.36
N PRO A 18 -10.71 11.84 3.13
CA PRO A 18 -11.75 12.13 4.12
C PRO A 18 -11.52 11.40 5.44
N GLU A 19 -12.05 11.95 6.49
CA GLU A 19 -11.99 11.36 7.82
C GLU A 19 -12.82 10.06 7.88
N SER A 20 -12.18 9.00 8.32
CA SER A 20 -12.73 7.67 8.58
C SER A 20 -11.99 7.07 9.79
N ASN A 21 -12.51 5.98 10.35
CA ASN A 21 -11.80 5.25 11.40
C ASN A 21 -10.41 4.82 10.94
N LEU A 22 -10.29 4.34 9.70
CA LEU A 22 -9.03 3.92 9.12
C LEU A 22 -8.08 5.10 8.91
N SER A 23 -8.53 6.17 8.25
CA SER A 23 -7.68 7.32 7.93
C SER A 23 -7.16 8.03 9.18
N THR A 24 -8.00 8.09 10.24
CA THR A 24 -7.64 8.66 11.54
C THR A 24 -6.63 7.78 12.29
N MET A 25 -6.82 6.46 12.27
CA MET A 25 -5.87 5.53 12.89
C MET A 25 -4.52 5.51 12.17
N THR A 26 -4.53 5.60 10.83
CA THR A 26 -3.30 5.70 10.03
C THR A 26 -2.52 6.99 10.30
N PHE A 27 -3.18 8.02 10.81
CA PHE A 27 -2.50 9.22 11.29
C PHE A 27 -2.03 9.07 12.75
N ALA A 28 -2.89 8.59 13.64
CA ALA A 28 -2.64 8.58 15.08
C ALA A 28 -1.52 7.61 15.50
N LEU A 29 -1.53 6.40 14.96
CA LEU A 29 -0.54 5.38 15.34
C LEU A 29 0.90 5.75 14.96
N PRO A 30 1.21 6.21 13.73
CA PRO A 30 2.57 6.67 13.41
C PRO A 30 3.02 7.84 14.28
N LYS A 31 2.10 8.76 14.60
CA LYS A 31 2.39 9.88 15.49
C LYS A 31 2.82 9.37 16.87
N MET A 32 2.05 8.47 17.47
CA MET A 32 2.38 7.87 18.77
C MET A 32 3.73 7.13 18.75
N VAL A 33 4.02 6.39 17.67
CA VAL A 33 5.31 5.70 17.51
C VAL A 33 6.47 6.70 17.49
N ASN A 34 6.32 7.81 16.76
CA ASN A 34 7.35 8.86 16.72
C ASN A 34 7.54 9.56 18.07
N GLU A 35 6.44 9.81 18.80
CA GLU A 35 6.48 10.43 20.13
C GLU A 35 7.26 9.61 21.16
N VAL A 36 7.25 8.28 21.03
CA VAL A 36 8.05 7.39 21.91
C VAL A 36 9.45 7.05 21.35
N GLY A 37 9.89 7.78 20.31
CA GLY A 37 11.25 7.68 19.76
C GLY A 37 11.42 6.63 18.66
N GLY A 38 10.34 6.13 18.07
CA GLY A 38 10.40 5.29 16.87
C GLY A 38 10.51 6.12 15.59
N GLN A 39 10.78 5.46 14.49
CA GLN A 39 10.75 6.05 13.15
C GLN A 39 9.59 5.47 12.35
N THR A 40 8.84 6.31 11.66
CA THR A 40 7.71 5.85 10.85
C THR A 40 7.81 6.31 9.40
N ARG A 41 7.26 5.50 8.50
CA ARG A 41 6.93 5.86 7.13
C ARG A 41 5.52 5.38 6.83
N ILE A 42 4.76 6.17 6.09
CA ILE A 42 3.38 5.87 5.74
C ILE A 42 3.31 5.74 4.22
N PHE A 43 2.70 4.68 3.74
CA PHE A 43 2.46 4.45 2.31
C PHE A 43 0.96 4.31 2.06
N ILE A 44 0.46 5.07 1.09
CA ILE A 44 -0.92 4.97 0.59
C ILE A 44 -0.92 5.05 -0.94
N PRO A 45 -1.99 4.59 -1.61
CA PRO A 45 -2.16 4.85 -3.04
C PRO A 45 -2.43 6.33 -3.30
N LYS A 46 -1.99 6.81 -4.45
CA LYS A 46 -2.29 8.17 -4.93
C LYS A 46 -3.64 8.19 -5.66
N TYR A 47 -4.73 8.03 -4.94
CA TYR A 47 -6.07 8.11 -5.55
C TYR A 47 -6.34 9.47 -6.20
N GLY A 48 -7.21 9.46 -7.23
CA GLY A 48 -7.65 10.68 -7.92
C GLY A 48 -8.30 11.74 -7.03
N LEU A 49 -8.83 11.32 -5.88
CA LEU A 49 -9.39 12.21 -4.85
C LEU A 49 -8.34 13.11 -4.17
N ILE A 50 -7.06 12.73 -4.21
CA ILE A 50 -5.99 13.45 -3.53
C ILE A 50 -5.57 14.65 -4.37
N ASN A 51 -5.80 15.85 -3.86
CA ASN A 51 -5.40 17.08 -4.51
C ASN A 51 -3.90 17.37 -4.29
N GLU A 52 -3.10 17.14 -5.32
CA GLU A 52 -1.64 17.27 -5.27
C GLU A 52 -1.17 18.69 -4.92
N ARG A 53 -1.79 19.70 -5.51
CA ARG A 53 -1.42 21.11 -5.27
C ARG A 53 -1.73 21.54 -3.84
N ARG A 54 -2.92 21.17 -3.34
CA ARG A 54 -3.34 21.50 -1.97
C ARG A 54 -2.39 20.90 -0.94
N HIS A 55 -1.95 19.67 -1.16
CA HIS A 55 -1.13 18.93 -0.22
C HIS A 55 0.37 18.95 -0.57
N GLN A 56 0.76 19.73 -1.59
CA GLN A 56 2.16 19.91 -2.01
C GLN A 56 2.88 18.58 -2.27
N LEU A 57 2.19 17.64 -2.94
CA LEU A 57 2.81 16.41 -3.38
C LEU A 57 3.86 16.71 -4.45
N HIS A 58 5.02 16.11 -4.32
CA HIS A 58 6.08 16.18 -5.34
C HIS A 58 6.59 14.77 -5.67
N GLU A 59 6.90 14.56 -6.93
CA GLU A 59 7.47 13.32 -7.39
C GLU A 59 8.93 13.18 -6.92
N VAL A 60 9.29 11.98 -6.48
CA VAL A 60 10.66 11.65 -6.11
C VAL A 60 11.27 10.84 -7.26
N ILE A 61 11.93 11.53 -8.19
CA ILE A 61 12.47 10.97 -9.44
C ILE A 61 13.36 9.75 -9.16
N ARG A 62 14.23 9.79 -8.15
CA ARG A 62 15.11 8.67 -7.81
C ARG A 62 14.39 7.39 -7.37
N LEU A 63 13.14 7.51 -6.93
CA LEU A 63 12.30 6.38 -6.50
C LEU A 63 11.34 5.94 -7.61
N SER A 64 11.04 6.83 -8.54
CA SER A 64 10.14 6.59 -9.68
C SER A 64 10.85 5.88 -10.84
N GLY A 65 10.10 5.56 -11.89
CA GLY A 65 10.62 5.06 -13.17
C GLY A 65 10.96 3.58 -13.19
N MET A 66 10.63 2.80 -12.15
CA MET A 66 10.64 1.34 -12.23
C MET A 66 9.36 0.86 -12.92
N ASN A 67 9.47 -0.17 -13.73
CA ASN A 67 8.33 -0.94 -14.18
C ASN A 67 8.11 -2.12 -13.22
N LEU A 68 6.87 -2.31 -12.79
CA LEU A 68 6.43 -3.48 -12.06
C LEU A 68 5.67 -4.38 -13.03
N VAL A 69 6.00 -5.66 -13.06
CA VAL A 69 5.24 -6.62 -13.84
C VAL A 69 3.98 -6.98 -13.05
N ILE A 70 2.82 -6.68 -13.62
CA ILE A 70 1.52 -7.01 -13.05
C ILE A 70 0.81 -7.90 -14.06
N ASN A 71 0.55 -9.15 -13.68
CA ASN A 71 0.14 -10.18 -14.62
C ASN A 71 1.23 -10.33 -15.71
N ASP A 72 1.01 -9.92 -16.93
CA ASP A 72 1.98 -9.96 -18.04
C ASP A 72 2.32 -8.57 -18.61
N ILE A 73 1.98 -7.51 -17.86
CA ILE A 73 2.12 -6.12 -18.33
C ILE A 73 3.12 -5.37 -17.45
N ASP A 74 4.01 -4.61 -18.09
CA ASP A 74 4.90 -3.66 -17.44
C ASP A 74 4.14 -2.39 -17.06
N VAL A 75 4.06 -2.12 -15.77
CA VAL A 75 3.32 -0.98 -15.20
C VAL A 75 4.31 -0.01 -14.54
N PRO A 76 4.42 1.24 -15.02
CA PRO A 76 5.35 2.21 -14.45
C PRO A 76 4.96 2.62 -13.03
N LEU A 77 5.94 2.58 -12.13
CA LEU A 77 5.79 3.01 -10.75
C LEU A 77 6.24 4.46 -10.61
N ILE A 78 5.35 5.31 -10.13
CA ILE A 78 5.61 6.70 -9.78
C ILE A 78 5.47 6.85 -8.26
N ILE A 79 6.44 7.52 -7.63
CA ILE A 79 6.42 7.79 -6.20
C ILE A 79 6.34 9.27 -5.95
N LYS A 80 5.29 9.68 -5.26
CA LYS A 80 5.14 11.05 -4.76
C LYS A 80 5.26 11.08 -3.25
N VAL A 81 5.68 12.19 -2.70
CA VAL A 81 5.86 12.37 -1.26
C VAL A 81 5.27 13.70 -0.82
N ALA A 82 4.67 13.70 0.35
CA ALA A 82 4.31 14.92 1.06
C ALA A 82 4.50 14.71 2.58
N SER A 83 4.63 15.81 3.32
CA SER A 83 4.68 15.78 4.78
C SER A 83 3.32 16.16 5.34
N ILE A 84 2.89 15.47 6.40
CA ILE A 84 1.70 15.88 7.14
C ILE A 84 2.00 17.22 7.86
N PRO A 85 1.18 18.27 7.63
CA PRO A 85 1.41 19.59 8.23
C PRO A 85 1.53 19.51 9.75
N LYS A 86 2.53 20.24 10.31
CA LYS A 86 2.84 20.32 11.75
C LYS A 86 3.35 19.03 12.40
N GLU A 87 3.33 17.91 11.67
CA GLU A 87 3.87 16.64 12.13
C GLU A 87 5.15 16.31 11.31
N ARG A 88 6.11 15.62 11.92
CA ARG A 88 7.32 15.18 11.22
C ARG A 88 7.12 13.82 10.57
N MET A 89 5.97 13.64 9.88
CA MET A 89 5.59 12.38 9.24
C MET A 89 5.56 12.54 7.73
N GLN A 90 6.29 11.67 7.04
CA GLN A 90 6.29 11.60 5.58
C GLN A 90 5.31 10.54 5.10
N VAL A 91 4.50 10.92 4.10
CA VAL A 91 3.61 10.00 3.40
C VAL A 91 4.12 9.82 1.98
N TYR A 92 4.30 8.57 1.60
CA TYR A 92 4.68 8.12 0.28
C TYR A 92 3.43 7.66 -0.46
N PHE A 93 3.25 8.18 -1.65
CA PHE A 93 2.11 7.87 -2.50
C PHE A 93 2.58 6.97 -3.64
N ILE A 94 2.05 5.76 -3.70
CA ILE A 94 2.23 4.83 -4.81
C ILE A 94 1.28 5.26 -5.92
N ASP A 95 1.81 5.67 -7.05
CA ASP A 95 1.06 6.26 -8.15
C ASP A 95 1.29 5.54 -9.48
N ASN A 96 0.25 5.48 -10.27
CA ASN A 96 0.23 5.05 -11.65
C ASN A 96 -1.00 5.67 -12.33
N GLU A 97 -0.86 6.15 -13.56
CA GLU A 97 -1.95 6.84 -14.25
C GLU A 97 -3.15 5.92 -14.49
N ASP A 98 -2.94 4.69 -14.90
CA ASP A 98 -4.02 3.77 -15.25
C ASP A 98 -4.78 3.28 -14.02
N TYR A 99 -4.07 3.02 -12.91
CA TYR A 99 -4.70 2.48 -11.70
C TYR A 99 -5.30 3.53 -10.77
N PHE A 100 -4.77 4.76 -10.75
CA PHE A 100 -5.17 5.72 -9.70
C PHE A 100 -5.62 7.08 -10.22
N LYS A 101 -5.22 7.52 -11.42
CA LYS A 101 -5.57 8.85 -11.92
C LYS A 101 -7.07 8.96 -12.17
N GLY A 102 -7.69 9.96 -11.56
CA GLY A 102 -9.14 10.19 -11.68
C GLY A 102 -10.02 9.15 -11.01
N ARG A 103 -9.46 8.17 -10.30
CA ARG A 103 -10.21 7.09 -9.66
C ARG A 103 -10.38 7.30 -8.16
N GLN A 104 -11.49 6.81 -7.64
CA GLN A 104 -11.78 6.77 -6.20
C GLN A 104 -11.11 5.56 -5.54
N LEU A 105 -11.43 5.29 -4.27
CA LEU A 105 -10.76 4.25 -3.49
C LEU A 105 -10.87 2.87 -4.15
N TYR A 106 -12.10 2.36 -4.33
CA TYR A 106 -12.34 1.01 -4.85
C TYR A 106 -13.63 0.87 -5.68
N LYS A 107 -14.46 1.93 -5.73
CA LYS A 107 -15.71 1.97 -6.48
C LYS A 107 -15.76 3.23 -7.35
N ASP A 108 -16.47 3.13 -8.46
CA ASP A 108 -16.77 4.26 -9.32
C ASP A 108 -17.88 5.14 -8.73
N GLU A 109 -18.25 6.21 -9.46
CA GLU A 109 -19.30 7.14 -9.06
C GLU A 109 -20.70 6.49 -8.95
N ASN A 110 -20.92 5.35 -9.60
CA ASN A 110 -22.15 4.58 -9.56
C ASN A 110 -22.15 3.53 -8.43
N GLY A 111 -21.06 3.46 -7.65
CA GLY A 111 -20.91 2.51 -6.56
C GLY A 111 -20.49 1.10 -7.00
N LYS A 112 -20.10 0.91 -8.28
CA LYS A 112 -19.61 -0.35 -8.81
C LYS A 112 -18.11 -0.49 -8.53
N LEU A 113 -17.68 -1.67 -8.09
CA LEU A 113 -16.27 -1.99 -7.91
C LEU A 113 -15.51 -1.85 -9.24
N TYR A 114 -14.30 -1.29 -9.18
CA TYR A 114 -13.41 -1.33 -10.33
C TYR A 114 -12.99 -2.78 -10.59
N ALA A 115 -13.04 -3.18 -11.87
CA ALA A 115 -12.74 -4.54 -12.29
C ALA A 115 -11.29 -4.96 -12.05
N ASP A 116 -10.40 -3.98 -11.95
CA ASP A 116 -8.95 -4.13 -11.75
C ASP A 116 -8.49 -3.87 -10.30
N ASN A 117 -9.39 -3.95 -9.33
CA ASN A 117 -9.01 -3.74 -7.92
C ASN A 117 -7.98 -4.77 -7.41
N ASP A 118 -7.98 -5.97 -7.96
CA ASP A 118 -6.97 -7.00 -7.70
C ASP A 118 -5.58 -6.57 -8.19
N GLU A 119 -5.47 -6.08 -9.42
CA GLU A 119 -4.20 -5.56 -9.97
C GLU A 119 -3.72 -4.33 -9.22
N ARG A 120 -4.63 -3.45 -8.83
CA ARG A 120 -4.31 -2.28 -7.98
C ARG A 120 -3.71 -2.71 -6.63
N ALA A 121 -4.24 -3.78 -6.01
CA ALA A 121 -3.72 -4.30 -4.75
C ALA A 121 -2.35 -4.99 -4.95
N ILE A 122 -2.16 -5.75 -6.03
CA ILE A 122 -0.87 -6.35 -6.41
C ILE A 122 0.17 -5.24 -6.66
N PHE A 123 -0.17 -4.26 -7.50
CA PHE A 123 0.70 -3.13 -7.82
C PHE A 123 1.10 -2.35 -6.56
N PHE A 124 0.15 -2.09 -5.67
CA PHE A 124 0.41 -1.38 -4.43
C PHE A 124 1.37 -2.16 -3.53
N ALA A 125 1.15 -3.45 -3.33
CA ALA A 125 2.02 -4.29 -2.52
C ALA A 125 3.46 -4.33 -3.06
N LYS A 126 3.62 -4.60 -4.36
CA LYS A 126 4.94 -4.58 -5.03
C LYS A 126 5.59 -3.21 -4.96
N GLY A 127 4.84 -2.15 -5.27
CA GLY A 127 5.32 -0.78 -5.28
C GLY A 127 5.85 -0.31 -3.93
N VAL A 128 5.18 -0.67 -2.84
CA VAL A 128 5.65 -0.37 -1.48
C VAL A 128 6.98 -1.07 -1.21
N ILE A 129 7.08 -2.37 -1.46
CA ILE A 129 8.29 -3.13 -1.14
C ILE A 129 9.48 -2.65 -2.00
N GLU A 130 9.29 -2.45 -3.30
CA GLU A 130 10.34 -1.95 -4.17
C GLU A 130 10.80 -0.54 -3.79
N THR A 131 9.88 0.31 -3.33
CA THR A 131 10.23 1.63 -2.81
C THR A 131 11.05 1.54 -1.52
N VAL A 132 10.66 0.68 -0.59
CA VAL A 132 11.39 0.44 0.67
C VAL A 132 12.82 -0.08 0.39
N LYS A 133 12.98 -0.97 -0.60
CA LYS A 133 14.28 -1.45 -1.08
C LYS A 133 15.14 -0.29 -1.59
N LYS A 134 14.59 0.54 -2.49
CA LYS A 134 15.32 1.72 -3.01
C LYS A 134 15.68 2.73 -1.92
N LEU A 135 14.86 2.86 -0.90
CA LEU A 135 15.14 3.71 0.26
C LEU A 135 16.23 3.13 1.17
N ASN A 136 16.59 1.87 1.00
CA ASN A 136 17.46 1.10 1.91
C ASN A 136 17.03 1.26 3.38
N TRP A 137 15.73 1.15 3.63
CA TRP A 137 15.13 1.38 4.94
C TRP A 137 14.42 0.11 5.42
N ALA A 138 15.14 -0.74 6.16
CA ALA A 138 14.61 -2.00 6.69
C ALA A 138 13.63 -1.74 7.84
N PRO A 139 12.33 -2.06 7.70
CA PRO A 139 11.36 -1.93 8.78
C PRO A 139 11.50 -3.08 9.78
N ASP A 140 11.39 -2.80 11.07
CA ASP A 140 11.18 -3.82 12.10
C ASP A 140 9.75 -4.38 12.05
N ILE A 141 8.80 -3.52 11.70
CA ILE A 141 7.37 -3.86 11.64
C ILE A 141 6.77 -3.25 10.36
N ILE A 142 5.98 -4.05 9.64
CA ILE A 142 5.05 -3.59 8.61
C ILE A 142 3.65 -3.70 9.19
N HIS A 143 2.97 -2.55 9.35
CA HIS A 143 1.59 -2.51 9.81
C HIS A 143 0.65 -2.29 8.62
N VAL A 144 -0.12 -3.31 8.31
CA VAL A 144 -1.01 -3.39 7.15
C VAL A 144 -2.42 -2.98 7.54
N GLN A 145 -3.05 -2.07 6.79
CA GLN A 145 -4.35 -1.51 7.10
C GLN A 145 -5.18 -1.26 5.84
N GLY A 146 -6.41 -1.77 5.83
CA GLY A 146 -7.37 -1.57 4.74
C GLY A 146 -7.15 -2.49 3.53
N TRP A 147 -8.14 -2.48 2.65
CA TRP A 147 -8.33 -3.46 1.59
C TRP A 147 -7.15 -3.60 0.61
N ILE A 148 -6.59 -2.47 0.16
CA ILE A 148 -5.55 -2.47 -0.89
C ILE A 148 -4.21 -3.01 -0.39
N ALA A 149 -4.00 -2.93 0.93
CA ALA A 149 -2.80 -3.44 1.57
C ALA A 149 -2.89 -4.93 1.96
N MET A 150 -4.05 -5.56 1.77
CA MET A 150 -4.31 -6.94 2.23
C MET A 150 -3.38 -8.00 1.63
N LEU A 151 -2.82 -7.76 0.44
CA LEU A 151 -1.89 -8.68 -0.20
C LEU A 151 -0.44 -8.54 0.31
N MET A 152 -0.11 -7.48 1.08
CA MET A 152 1.24 -7.27 1.61
C MET A 152 1.83 -8.49 2.36
N PRO A 153 1.11 -9.13 3.30
CA PRO A 153 1.64 -10.30 4.00
C PRO A 153 2.01 -11.46 3.07
N LEU A 154 1.18 -11.69 2.05
CA LEU A 154 1.37 -12.73 1.06
C LEU A 154 2.62 -12.43 0.22
N TYR A 155 2.75 -11.22 -0.30
CA TYR A 155 3.91 -10.80 -1.10
C TYR A 155 5.21 -10.82 -0.28
N CYS A 156 5.21 -10.33 0.94
CA CYS A 156 6.38 -10.38 1.82
C CYS A 156 6.87 -11.81 2.09
N LYS A 157 5.94 -12.75 2.25
CA LYS A 157 6.28 -14.14 2.61
C LYS A 157 6.62 -15.04 1.42
N HIS A 158 6.04 -14.79 0.24
CA HIS A 158 6.13 -15.73 -0.88
C HIS A 158 6.85 -15.16 -2.10
N TYR A 159 6.61 -13.90 -2.47
CA TYR A 159 7.30 -13.27 -3.60
C TYR A 159 8.65 -12.67 -3.19
N TYR A 160 8.70 -11.98 -2.05
CA TYR A 160 9.91 -11.33 -1.53
C TYR A 160 10.59 -12.11 -0.40
N THR A 161 10.44 -13.41 -0.38
CA THR A 161 10.94 -14.29 0.72
C THR A 161 12.45 -14.18 0.94
N ASN A 162 13.22 -13.89 -0.12
CA ASN A 162 14.69 -13.81 -0.07
C ASN A 162 15.20 -12.37 0.01
N GLU A 163 14.33 -11.39 0.25
CA GLU A 163 14.74 -9.99 0.36
C GLU A 163 15.38 -9.69 1.73
N PRO A 164 16.69 -9.37 1.77
CA PRO A 164 17.39 -9.16 3.04
C PRO A 164 16.80 -8.03 3.88
N ILE A 165 16.21 -7.02 3.23
CA ILE A 165 15.61 -5.86 3.91
C ILE A 165 14.37 -6.24 4.73
N LEU A 166 13.74 -7.39 4.43
CA LEU A 166 12.55 -7.91 5.10
C LEU A 166 12.86 -9.09 6.05
N ALA A 167 14.09 -9.58 6.10
CA ALA A 167 14.47 -10.82 6.80
C ALA A 167 14.02 -10.88 8.27
N ASN A 168 14.02 -9.76 8.97
CA ASN A 168 13.64 -9.69 10.40
C ASN A 168 12.34 -8.90 10.62
N THR A 169 11.62 -8.58 9.56
CA THR A 169 10.41 -7.77 9.61
C THR A 169 9.22 -8.58 10.13
N LYS A 170 8.52 -8.04 11.12
CA LYS A 170 7.24 -8.57 11.59
C LYS A 170 6.09 -7.88 10.88
N ILE A 171 5.04 -8.64 10.58
CA ILE A 171 3.84 -8.10 9.92
C ILE A 171 2.70 -8.09 10.93
N VAL A 172 2.03 -6.96 11.04
CA VAL A 172 0.82 -6.77 11.84
C VAL A 172 -0.29 -6.32 10.90
N SER A 173 -1.45 -6.94 10.97
CA SER A 173 -2.62 -6.55 10.16
C SER A 173 -3.74 -6.06 11.06
N SER A 174 -4.31 -4.90 10.73
CA SER A 174 -5.53 -4.38 11.36
C SER A 174 -6.67 -4.37 10.35
N PHE A 175 -7.79 -4.92 10.76
CA PHE A 175 -8.99 -5.00 9.93
C PHE A 175 -9.98 -3.91 10.34
N PHE A 176 -10.43 -3.13 9.36
CA PHE A 176 -11.36 -2.02 9.53
C PHE A 176 -12.53 -2.15 8.56
N GLY A 177 -13.70 -1.76 9.06
CA GLY A 177 -14.87 -1.57 8.24
C GLY A 177 -15.57 -2.87 7.83
N THR A 178 -16.47 -2.72 6.88
CA THR A 178 -17.26 -3.80 6.31
C THR A 178 -16.44 -4.50 5.22
N PRO A 179 -16.36 -5.82 5.21
CA PRO A 179 -15.74 -6.54 4.12
C PRO A 179 -16.45 -6.24 2.79
N PHE A 180 -15.76 -6.43 1.68
CA PHE A 180 -16.38 -6.37 0.37
C PHE A 180 -17.53 -7.37 0.30
N SER A 181 -18.66 -6.95 -0.25
CA SER A 181 -19.80 -7.83 -0.52
C SER A 181 -19.62 -8.69 -1.77
N GLU A 182 -18.62 -8.37 -2.57
CA GLU A 182 -18.32 -8.99 -3.85
C GLU A 182 -16.82 -9.35 -3.89
N PRO A 183 -16.42 -10.43 -4.59
CA PRO A 183 -15.02 -10.76 -4.79
C PRO A 183 -14.30 -9.66 -5.56
N LEU A 184 -13.00 -9.49 -5.32
CA LEU A 184 -12.19 -8.50 -6.03
C LEU A 184 -12.13 -8.81 -7.53
N SER A 185 -11.91 -10.06 -7.89
CA SER A 185 -11.87 -10.56 -9.27
C SER A 185 -11.82 -12.08 -9.25
N SER A 186 -12.42 -12.73 -10.27
CA SER A 186 -12.28 -14.18 -10.51
C SER A 186 -10.84 -14.56 -10.87
N ASP A 187 -10.06 -13.62 -11.40
CA ASP A 187 -8.73 -13.86 -11.99
C ASP A 187 -7.60 -13.59 -10.99
N LEU A 188 -7.91 -13.14 -9.76
CA LEU A 188 -6.91 -12.83 -8.74
C LEU A 188 -5.93 -13.99 -8.54
N ILE A 189 -6.43 -15.22 -8.43
CA ILE A 189 -5.58 -16.41 -8.19
C ILE A 189 -4.63 -16.63 -9.37
N GLN A 190 -5.10 -16.48 -10.61
CA GLN A 190 -4.28 -16.62 -11.80
C GLN A 190 -3.16 -15.55 -11.81
N LYS A 191 -3.48 -14.30 -11.46
CA LYS A 191 -2.51 -13.21 -11.38
C LYS A 191 -1.47 -13.43 -10.28
N LEU A 192 -1.87 -13.97 -9.14
CA LEU A 192 -0.95 -14.36 -8.07
C LEU A 192 -0.05 -15.53 -8.48
N SER A 193 -0.59 -16.51 -9.20
CA SER A 193 0.19 -17.61 -9.76
C SER A 193 1.24 -17.16 -10.76
N PHE A 194 0.95 -16.12 -11.56
CA PHE A 194 1.92 -15.50 -12.45
C PHE A 194 3.15 -14.98 -11.69
N ASP A 195 2.96 -14.46 -10.49
CA ASP A 195 4.03 -14.05 -9.59
C ASP A 195 4.68 -15.25 -8.84
N GLY A 196 4.33 -16.49 -9.17
CA GLY A 196 4.88 -17.70 -8.54
C GLY A 196 4.31 -17.97 -7.14
N ILE A 197 3.21 -17.32 -6.76
CA ILE A 197 2.52 -17.58 -5.49
C ILE A 197 1.64 -18.81 -5.68
N ASP A 198 1.86 -19.84 -4.84
CA ASP A 198 1.18 -21.12 -4.95
C ASP A 198 -0.34 -20.97 -4.79
N THR A 199 -1.09 -21.59 -5.72
CA THR A 199 -2.56 -21.59 -5.71
C THR A 199 -3.14 -22.27 -4.46
N GLU A 200 -2.45 -23.24 -3.88
CA GLU A 200 -2.86 -23.86 -2.61
C GLU A 200 -2.90 -22.86 -1.45
N LEU A 201 -2.00 -21.86 -1.45
CA LEU A 201 -1.99 -20.79 -0.45
C LEU A 201 -3.12 -19.78 -0.63
N THR A 202 -3.70 -19.74 -1.83
CA THR A 202 -4.70 -18.73 -2.21
C THR A 202 -6.11 -19.29 -2.35
N LYS A 203 -6.28 -20.59 -2.20
CA LYS A 203 -7.59 -21.26 -2.33
C LYS A 203 -8.66 -20.71 -1.40
N ASP A 204 -8.27 -20.29 -0.20
CA ASP A 204 -9.17 -19.72 0.80
C ASP A 204 -9.44 -18.21 0.57
N LEU A 205 -8.75 -17.58 -0.39
CA LEU A 205 -9.04 -16.20 -0.83
C LEU A 205 -10.26 -16.13 -1.78
N GLN A 206 -10.75 -17.26 -2.24
CA GLN A 206 -12.02 -17.34 -2.95
C GLN A 206 -13.14 -17.08 -1.95
N ILE A 207 -13.73 -15.90 -2.03
CA ILE A 207 -14.99 -15.61 -1.34
C ILE A 207 -16.08 -16.38 -2.08
N PRO A 208 -16.85 -17.21 -1.38
CA PRO A 208 -17.92 -17.97 -2.01
C PRO A 208 -19.02 -17.07 -2.57
#